data_53ab8d1aa4333380d949a2a69b7dfded
#
_entry.id   53ab8d1aa4333380d949a2a69b7dfded
#
_cell.length_a   1.000
_cell.length_b   1.000
_cell.length_c   1.000
_cell.angle_alpha   90.00
_cell.angle_beta   90.00
_cell.angle_gamma   90.00
#
_symmetry.space_group_name_H-M   'P 1'
#
loop_
_entity.id
_entity.type
_entity.pdbx_description
1 polymer ?
#
loop_
_entity_poly.entity_id
_entity_poly.type
_entity_poly.pdbx_seq_one_letter_code
_entity_poly.pdbx_strand_id
1 'polypeptide(L)'
;MWTRTAAEMTITLYIIRHGATKSNKRHAYLGNTNEPLSNEGREQIIFYNEAVRYPKEKDNLLIFSSPMLRCLQTKDILYQDTRAILLPEWKEIDFGRFEGKNYQDLNGDSDY
;
A
#
# COMPACT_ATOMS: atom_id res chain seq x y z
N MET A 1 -31.04 22.06 7.02
CA MET A 1 -31.12 21.87 5.63
C MET A 1 -29.85 21.42 5.02
N TRP A 2 -30.02 20.49 4.15
CA TRP A 2 -28.91 19.75 3.61
C TRP A 2 -28.35 20.26 2.31
N THR A 3 -29.14 20.99 1.56
CA THR A 3 -28.77 21.35 0.20
C THR A 3 -27.47 22.12 0.11
N ARG A 4 -27.23 23.00 1.07
CA ARG A 4 -26.00 23.76 1.08
C ARG A 4 -24.83 23.01 1.63
N THR A 5 -25.08 22.14 2.61
CA THR A 5 -24.04 21.39 3.28
C THR A 5 -23.30 20.46 2.32
N ALA A 6 -24.03 19.76 1.44
CA ALA A 6 -23.42 18.85 0.48
C ALA A 6 -22.46 19.59 -0.45
N ALA A 7 -22.81 20.81 -0.86
CA ALA A 7 -21.96 21.59 -1.76
C ALA A 7 -20.69 22.10 -1.08
N GLU A 8 -20.72 22.26 0.23
CA GLU A 8 -19.61 22.79 0.98
C GLU A 8 -18.65 21.72 1.51
N MET A 9 -19.11 20.46 1.50
CA MET A 9 -18.29 19.36 2.00
C MET A 9 -17.21 18.98 0.99
N THR A 10 -15.98 18.99 1.44
CA THR A 10 -14.84 18.56 0.65
C THR A 10 -14.15 17.42 1.36
N ILE A 11 -13.94 16.33 0.63
CA ILE A 11 -13.20 15.18 1.14
C ILE A 11 -11.92 15.08 0.32
N THR A 12 -10.79 15.05 1.02
CA THR A 12 -9.50 14.81 0.39
C THR A 12 -9.12 13.37 0.62
N LEU A 13 -8.86 12.64 -0.47
CA LEU A 13 -8.47 11.26 -0.43
C LEU A 13 -7.00 11.13 -0.85
N TYR A 14 -6.20 10.51 0.01
CA TYR A 14 -4.82 10.19 -0.30
C TYR A 14 -4.70 8.71 -0.52
N ILE A 15 -4.10 8.32 -1.64
CA ILE A 15 -3.84 6.91 -1.95
C ILE A 15 -2.35 6.71 -1.88
N ILE A 16 -1.91 5.84 -0.95
CA ILE A 16 -0.50 5.59 -0.71
C ILE A 16 -0.20 4.14 -1.08
N ARG A 17 0.79 3.97 -1.96
CA ARG A 17 1.29 2.65 -2.29
C ARG A 17 2.19 2.17 -1.17
N HIS A 18 2.13 0.86 -0.84
CA HIS A 18 3.05 0.27 0.13
C HIS A 18 4.50 0.41 -0.34
N GLY A 19 5.43 0.32 0.59
CA GLY A 19 6.85 0.34 0.27
C GLY A 19 7.30 -0.90 -0.49
N ALA A 20 8.54 -0.87 -0.95
CA ALA A 20 9.10 -1.93 -1.75
C ALA A 20 9.32 -3.22 -0.96
N THR A 21 9.09 -4.34 -1.61
CA THR A 21 9.39 -5.67 -1.11
C THR A 21 10.50 -6.29 -1.96
N LYS A 22 11.00 -7.46 -1.57
CA LYS A 22 11.99 -8.16 -2.40
C LYS A 22 11.42 -8.52 -3.76
N SER A 23 10.15 -8.91 -3.84
CA SER A 23 9.50 -9.23 -5.11
C SER A 23 9.34 -7.99 -5.98
N ASN A 24 9.05 -6.84 -5.42
CA ASN A 24 8.99 -5.58 -6.17
C ASN A 24 10.34 -5.26 -6.81
N LYS A 25 11.43 -5.48 -6.09
CA LYS A 25 12.77 -5.27 -6.64
C LYS A 25 13.05 -6.17 -7.84
N ARG A 26 12.50 -7.39 -7.81
CA ARG A 26 12.61 -8.34 -8.93
C ARG A 26 11.57 -8.13 -10.01
N HIS A 27 10.65 -7.16 -9.83
CA HIS A 27 9.49 -6.94 -10.69
C HIS A 27 8.59 -8.18 -10.82
N ALA A 28 8.49 -8.96 -9.74
CA ALA A 28 7.65 -10.13 -9.70
C ALA A 28 6.21 -9.78 -9.32
N TYR A 29 5.25 -10.58 -9.78
CA TYR A 29 3.86 -10.44 -9.37
C TYR A 29 3.70 -10.90 -7.93
N LEU A 30 3.25 -10.01 -7.06
CA LEU A 30 3.12 -10.28 -5.65
C LEU A 30 1.74 -10.84 -5.28
N GLY A 31 0.69 -10.21 -5.76
CA GLY A 31 -0.68 -10.67 -5.54
C GLY A 31 -1.00 -10.83 -4.06
N ASN A 32 -1.52 -11.99 -3.69
CA ASN A 32 -1.87 -12.32 -2.30
C ASN A 32 -0.70 -12.84 -1.46
N THR A 33 0.48 -12.96 -2.04
CA THR A 33 1.67 -13.36 -1.27
C THR A 33 1.93 -12.33 -0.19
N ASN A 34 1.97 -12.77 1.07
CA ASN A 34 2.06 -11.86 2.21
C ASN A 34 3.51 -11.56 2.58
N GLU A 35 4.21 -10.95 1.64
CA GLU A 35 5.62 -10.63 1.77
C GLU A 35 5.81 -9.33 2.55
N PRO A 36 6.79 -9.25 3.47
CA PRO A 36 7.07 -8.01 4.19
C PRO A 36 7.83 -7.00 3.33
N LEU A 37 7.89 -5.78 3.81
CA LEU A 37 8.77 -4.78 3.22
C LEU A 37 10.22 -5.27 3.26
N SER A 38 10.98 -4.96 2.22
CA SER A 38 12.42 -5.14 2.25
C SER A 38 13.06 -4.09 3.17
N ASN A 39 14.30 -4.32 3.59
CA ASN A 39 15.01 -3.30 4.37
C ASN A 39 15.16 -2.01 3.57
N GLU A 40 15.46 -2.11 2.28
CA GLU A 40 15.54 -0.95 1.40
C GLU A 40 14.21 -0.22 1.29
N GLY A 41 13.11 -0.97 1.16
CA GLY A 41 11.78 -0.38 1.09
C GLY A 41 11.40 0.37 2.35
N ARG A 42 11.74 -0.21 3.50
CA ARG A 42 11.51 0.41 4.80
C ARG A 42 12.29 1.71 4.93
N GLU A 43 13.58 1.68 4.62
CA GLU A 43 14.43 2.87 4.67
C GLU A 43 13.96 3.96 3.71
N GLN A 44 13.48 3.60 2.55
CA GLN A 44 12.98 4.52 1.56
C GLN A 44 11.73 5.26 2.05
N ILE A 45 10.81 4.54 2.69
CA ILE A 45 9.61 5.17 3.27
C ILE A 45 10.02 6.15 4.36
N ILE A 46 10.94 5.77 5.23
CA ILE A 46 11.43 6.64 6.30
C ILE A 46 12.04 7.91 5.71
N PHE A 47 12.86 7.76 4.69
CA PHE A 47 13.48 8.90 4.02
C PHE A 47 12.45 9.86 3.43
N TYR A 48 11.47 9.35 2.68
CA TYR A 48 10.43 10.17 2.09
C TYR A 48 9.51 10.80 3.13
N ASN A 49 9.27 10.11 4.24
CA ASN A 49 8.47 10.66 5.32
C ASN A 49 9.17 11.85 5.98
N GLU A 50 10.47 11.76 6.20
CA GLU A 50 11.26 12.87 6.70
C GLU A 50 11.28 14.05 5.71
N ALA A 51 11.23 13.77 4.43
CA ALA A 51 11.14 14.79 3.38
C ALA A 51 9.71 15.32 3.18
N VAL A 52 8.78 14.96 4.05
CA VAL A 52 7.39 15.45 4.04
C VAL A 52 6.67 15.12 2.73
N ARG A 53 6.87 13.88 2.23
CA ARG A 53 6.20 13.42 1.00
C ARG A 53 4.86 12.76 1.24
N TYR A 54 4.45 12.60 2.49
CA TYR A 54 3.18 11.98 2.89
C TYR A 54 2.36 12.94 3.73
N PRO A 55 1.02 12.77 3.76
CA PRO A 55 0.17 13.55 4.66
C PRO A 55 0.59 13.37 6.11
N LYS A 56 0.38 14.40 6.92
CA LYS A 56 0.77 14.39 8.33
C LYS A 56 -0.30 13.76 9.20
N GLU A 57 0.13 12.97 10.19
CA GLU A 57 -0.76 12.31 11.13
C GLU A 57 -1.61 13.29 11.93
N LYS A 58 -1.07 14.46 12.25
CA LYS A 58 -1.78 15.51 13.00
C LYS A 58 -3.02 16.06 12.31
N ASP A 59 -3.23 15.73 11.04
CA ASP A 59 -4.33 16.28 10.26
C ASP A 59 -5.64 15.50 10.43
N ASN A 60 -5.78 14.73 11.52
CA ASN A 60 -6.97 13.94 11.83
C ASN A 60 -7.31 12.95 10.71
N LEU A 61 -6.31 12.21 10.28
CA LEU A 61 -6.48 11.25 9.20
C LEU A 61 -7.35 10.07 9.64
N LEU A 62 -8.27 9.69 8.80
CA LEU A 62 -8.95 8.40 8.88
C LEU A 62 -8.22 7.46 7.94
N ILE A 63 -7.64 6.38 8.49
CA ILE A 63 -6.74 5.52 7.73
C ILE A 63 -7.40 4.19 7.46
N PHE A 64 -7.40 3.79 6.20
CA PHE A 64 -7.81 2.47 5.75
C PHE A 64 -6.60 1.74 5.19
N SER A 65 -6.52 0.45 5.41
CA SER A 65 -5.39 -0.35 4.93
C SER A 65 -5.84 -1.73 4.48
N SER A 66 -5.18 -2.23 3.46
CA SER A 66 -5.17 -3.65 3.18
C SER A 66 -4.60 -4.39 4.39
N PRO A 67 -5.06 -5.62 4.69
CA PRO A 67 -4.49 -6.41 5.78
C PRO A 67 -3.14 -7.06 5.44
N MET A 68 -2.64 -6.88 4.23
CA MET A 68 -1.36 -7.46 3.84
C MET A 68 -0.22 -6.84 4.64
N LEU A 69 0.76 -7.67 4.98
CA LEU A 69 1.86 -7.27 5.87
C LEU A 69 2.60 -6.03 5.36
N ARG A 70 2.92 -5.98 4.06
CA ARG A 70 3.61 -4.83 3.46
C ARG A 70 2.83 -3.52 3.63
N CYS A 71 1.51 -3.60 3.58
CA CYS A 71 0.65 -2.42 3.76
C CYS A 71 0.60 -1.99 5.22
N LEU A 72 0.47 -2.95 6.13
CA LEU A 72 0.45 -2.67 7.57
C LEU A 72 1.79 -2.09 8.02
N GLN A 73 2.89 -2.61 7.52
CA GLN A 73 4.22 -2.10 7.85
C GLN A 73 4.43 -0.69 7.33
N THR A 74 3.96 -0.39 6.11
CA THR A 74 4.01 0.96 5.57
C THR A 74 3.20 1.92 6.44
N LYS A 75 1.98 1.53 6.81
CA LYS A 75 1.14 2.31 7.71
C LYS A 75 1.83 2.57 9.04
N ASP A 76 2.44 1.55 9.64
CA ASP A 76 3.08 1.70 10.94
C ASP A 76 4.29 2.63 10.91
N ILE A 77 5.03 2.65 9.81
CA ILE A 77 6.14 3.59 9.64
C ILE A 77 5.63 5.02 9.54
N LEU A 78 4.57 5.23 8.76
CA LEU A 78 4.06 6.57 8.48
C LEU A 78 3.16 7.10 9.59
N TYR A 79 2.32 6.24 10.16
CA TYR A 79 1.23 6.64 11.05
C TYR A 79 1.17 5.70 12.24
N GLN A 80 2.23 5.67 13.02
CA GLN A 80 2.40 4.75 14.13
C GLN A 80 1.29 4.87 15.18
N ASP A 81 0.86 6.08 15.46
CA ASP A 81 -0.08 6.36 16.55
C ASP A 81 -1.54 6.31 16.11
N THR A 82 -1.80 6.13 14.83
CA THR A 82 -3.15 6.10 14.30
C THR A 82 -3.54 4.68 13.94
N ARG A 83 -4.69 4.22 14.48
CA ARG A 83 -5.20 2.90 14.15
C ARG A 83 -5.79 2.89 12.74
N ALA A 84 -5.46 1.89 11.96
CA ALA A 84 -6.04 1.70 10.63
C ALA A 84 -7.27 0.81 10.69
N ILE A 85 -8.25 1.13 9.85
CA ILE A 85 -9.39 0.27 9.59
C ILE A 85 -8.97 -0.70 8.48
N LEU A 86 -9.01 -2.00 8.75
CA LEU A 86 -8.58 -2.99 7.79
C LEU A 86 -9.72 -3.35 6.85
N LEU A 87 -9.43 -3.35 5.57
CA LEU A 87 -10.38 -3.73 4.53
C LEU A 87 -9.90 -4.99 3.83
N PRO A 88 -10.41 -6.16 4.22
CA PRO A 88 -9.96 -7.45 3.63
C PRO A 88 -10.15 -7.52 2.12
N GLU A 89 -11.16 -6.85 1.60
CA GLU A 89 -11.41 -6.80 0.15
C GLU A 89 -10.37 -6.00 -0.62
N TRP A 90 -9.47 -5.30 0.06
CA TRP A 90 -8.38 -4.54 -0.56
C TRP A 90 -7.11 -5.37 -0.73
N LYS A 91 -7.23 -6.67 -0.62
CA LYS A 91 -6.12 -7.54 -1.01
C LYS A 91 -5.89 -7.42 -2.51
N GLU A 92 -4.64 -7.58 -2.90
CA GLU A 92 -4.30 -7.53 -4.32
C GLU A 92 -4.80 -8.78 -5.04
N ILE A 93 -4.76 -8.71 -6.37
CA ILE A 93 -5.20 -9.79 -7.23
C ILE A 93 -4.39 -11.05 -6.93
N ASP A 94 -5.08 -12.17 -6.88
CA ASP A 94 -4.45 -13.48 -6.75
C ASP A 94 -3.96 -13.93 -8.12
N PHE A 95 -2.65 -13.94 -8.30
CA PHE A 95 -2.03 -14.38 -9.56
C PHE A 95 -1.85 -15.90 -9.63
N GLY A 96 -2.21 -16.64 -8.57
CA GLY A 96 -2.07 -18.09 -8.56
C GLY A 96 -0.63 -18.52 -8.80
N ARG A 97 -0.43 -19.42 -9.80
CA ARG A 97 0.92 -19.90 -10.09
C ARG A 97 1.90 -18.87 -10.62
N PHE A 98 1.42 -17.67 -10.96
CA PHE A 98 2.29 -16.59 -11.40
C PHE A 98 2.84 -15.76 -10.24
N GLU A 99 2.36 -15.94 -9.02
CA GLU A 99 2.86 -15.22 -7.86
C GLU A 99 4.34 -15.51 -7.63
N GLY A 100 5.08 -14.47 -7.29
CA GLY A 100 6.52 -14.55 -7.10
C GLY A 100 7.34 -14.55 -8.37
N LYS A 101 6.70 -14.50 -9.55
CA LYS A 101 7.38 -14.48 -10.85
C LYS A 101 7.26 -13.09 -11.49
N ASN A 102 8.26 -12.70 -12.23
CA ASN A 102 8.24 -11.45 -12.99
C ASN A 102 7.86 -11.71 -14.44
N TYR A 103 7.75 -10.65 -15.22
CA TYR A 103 7.38 -10.76 -16.63
C TYR A 103 8.34 -11.66 -17.40
N GLN A 104 9.63 -11.56 -17.10
CA GLN A 104 10.65 -12.36 -17.79
C GLN A 104 10.48 -13.84 -17.51
N ASP A 105 10.13 -14.19 -16.26
CA ASP A 105 9.88 -15.58 -15.88
C ASP A 105 8.69 -16.18 -16.62
N LEU A 106 7.71 -15.35 -16.96
CA LEU A 106 6.45 -15.79 -17.55
C LEU A 106 6.43 -15.71 -19.07
N ASN A 107 7.42 -15.13 -19.68
CA ASN A 107 7.43 -14.82 -21.11
C ASN A 107 7.29 -16.03 -22.03
N GLY A 108 7.53 -17.22 -21.60
CA GLY A 108 7.33 -18.44 -22.38
C GLY A 108 6.11 -19.25 -21.94
N ASP A 109 5.37 -18.77 -20.97
CA ASP A 109 4.23 -19.49 -20.42
C ASP A 109 2.99 -19.28 -21.31
N SER A 110 2.44 -20.38 -21.80
CA SER A 110 1.30 -20.33 -22.73
C SER A 110 0.02 -19.77 -22.08
N ASP A 111 -0.06 -19.77 -20.76
CA ASP A 111 -1.24 -19.29 -20.03
C ASP A 111 -1.11 -17.84 -19.58
N TYR A 112 0.02 -17.23 -19.82
CA TYR A 112 0.28 -15.86 -19.38
C TYR A 112 -0.36 -14.79 -20.32
#